data_e1317f419e8dd5aa88af9de8f90704c2
#
_entry.id   e1317f419e8dd5aa88af9de8f90704c2
#
_cell.length_a   1.000
_cell.length_b   1.000
_cell.length_c   1.000
_cell.angle_alpha   90.00
_cell.angle_beta   90.00
_cell.angle_gamma   90.00
#
_symmetry.space_group_name_H-M   'P 1'
#
loop_
_entity.id
_entity.type
_entity.pdbx_description
1 polymer ?
#
loop_
_entity_poly.entity_id
_entity_poly.type
_entity_poly.pdbx_seq_one_letter_code
_entity_poly.pdbx_strand_id
1 'polypeptide(L)'
;AALPLADLVEAQLDIGHLAALLACPETPEALRDSTPYEGVRRVPPGHALILREGSREITGYEQVASLAVATPESDPRQAVEGVRDALVEAVRARLTAPRHAPEMPLPDPGPVPGMGPADRRAARGARPAPGIGADLSGGSASGTLALLAAGLPGVPGTITGHGTGAGERLLAVTFNDLATRAGSDREDELERARELAADPRLHHVVVAAGEEALPYASLDGPLTDEPGPALVTAERHRRRLAGGSADHFTGMGAKQVLDAHPARLADLLMDRRRRSLVRPVTALAKASGPSAGALLVPLTVYRAARKLARTPYRTGLETAARRVLEANRTAHDGFGPLEASLSALAWSRPGPAARWLTGEALAEVSVRLNRAATLPSSVQRPGEARARAALARAAADHRVLEQAAEIRGQRLHAPFLDNQVVRACRALPESLRVQPDARAGVLRTVLTGAGVHDLPPGWGAPHPAVPAAAARAGLRAALPRLLALFDAPLLADAGLIEARTVRDALRAAADGAPVPLDGLADLVSTELWLGRLLARRGSCWTSTTEPRAHRAVQGPLIPASRSLPA
;
A
#
# COMPACT_ATOMS: atom_id res chain seq x y z
N ALA A 1 -10.83 6.16 11.20
CA ALA A 1 -12.04 6.97 11.21
C ALA A 1 -11.75 8.47 11.32
N ALA A 2 -10.87 8.99 10.42
CA ALA A 2 -10.58 10.42 10.41
C ALA A 2 -11.77 11.24 9.89
N LEU A 3 -12.47 10.73 8.88
CA LEU A 3 -13.62 11.40 8.28
C LEU A 3 -14.79 11.64 9.27
N PRO A 4 -15.27 10.64 10.04
CA PRO A 4 -16.29 10.89 11.05
C PRO A 4 -15.88 11.90 12.12
N LEU A 5 -14.61 11.90 12.53
CA LEU A 5 -14.10 12.91 13.47
C LEU A 5 -14.08 14.31 12.84
N ALA A 6 -13.68 14.40 11.58
CA ALA A 6 -13.69 15.66 10.84
C ALA A 6 -15.11 16.23 10.68
N ASP A 7 -16.10 15.35 10.45
CA ASP A 7 -17.51 15.75 10.38
C ASP A 7 -18.00 16.29 11.74
N LEU A 8 -17.61 15.64 12.85
CA LEU A 8 -18.01 16.06 14.21
C LEU A 8 -17.45 17.45 14.61
N VAL A 9 -16.27 17.82 14.13
CA VAL A 9 -15.60 19.08 14.47
C VAL A 9 -15.66 20.09 13.32
N GLU A 10 -16.39 19.80 12.26
CA GLU A 10 -16.52 20.63 11.05
C GLU A 10 -15.14 21.03 10.47
N ALA A 11 -14.21 20.10 10.50
CA ALA A 11 -12.83 20.34 10.12
C ALA A 11 -12.70 20.79 8.66
N GLN A 12 -11.84 21.78 8.42
CA GLN A 12 -11.45 22.16 7.05
C GLN A 12 -10.41 21.18 6.48
N LEU A 13 -10.12 21.30 5.18
CA LEU A 13 -9.07 20.51 4.55
C LEU A 13 -7.68 21.06 4.89
N ASP A 14 -6.77 20.17 5.30
CA ASP A 14 -5.34 20.49 5.43
C ASP A 14 -4.67 20.36 4.05
N ILE A 15 -4.66 21.48 3.30
CA ILE A 15 -4.05 21.55 1.98
C ILE A 15 -2.56 21.24 2.03
N GLY A 16 -1.88 21.66 3.10
CA GLY A 16 -0.45 21.36 3.29
C GLY A 16 -0.20 19.86 3.54
N HIS A 17 -1.14 19.15 4.17
CA HIS A 17 -1.07 17.68 4.25
C HIS A 17 -1.24 17.02 2.88
N LEU A 18 -2.19 17.48 2.07
CA LEU A 18 -2.40 16.97 0.71
C LEU A 18 -1.18 17.24 -0.18
N ALA A 19 -0.57 18.42 -0.07
CA ALA A 19 0.71 18.73 -0.73
C ALA A 19 1.81 17.74 -0.32
N ALA A 20 1.95 17.47 0.98
CA ALA A 20 2.95 16.55 1.51
C ALA A 20 2.68 15.09 1.07
N LEU A 21 1.42 14.67 1.04
CA LEU A 21 1.00 13.33 0.59
C LEU A 21 1.34 13.10 -0.88
N LEU A 22 1.13 14.10 -1.74
CA LEU A 22 1.45 14.03 -3.16
C LEU A 22 2.95 14.19 -3.42
N ALA A 23 3.61 15.13 -2.73
CA ALA A 23 5.03 15.40 -2.95
C ALA A 23 5.96 14.36 -2.33
N CYS A 24 5.63 13.83 -1.16
CA CYS A 24 6.51 12.97 -0.35
C CYS A 24 5.73 11.88 0.41
N PRO A 25 5.00 10.96 -0.27
CA PRO A 25 4.13 9.98 0.37
C PRO A 25 4.84 9.01 1.32
N GLU A 26 6.13 8.79 1.11
CA GLU A 26 6.98 7.91 1.93
C GLU A 26 7.88 8.70 2.89
N THR A 27 7.50 9.92 3.28
CA THR A 27 8.30 10.75 4.18
C THR A 27 7.48 11.17 5.38
N PRO A 28 7.58 10.42 6.50
CA PRO A 28 6.83 10.73 7.71
C PRO A 28 7.07 12.15 8.23
N GLU A 29 8.25 12.70 8.00
CA GLU A 29 8.63 14.05 8.42
C GLU A 29 7.86 15.15 7.68
N ALA A 30 7.42 14.90 6.45
CA ALA A 30 6.57 15.81 5.70
C ALA A 30 5.09 15.68 6.10
N LEU A 31 4.63 14.43 6.34
CA LEU A 31 3.25 14.11 6.72
C LEU A 31 2.97 14.37 8.19
N ARG A 32 3.95 14.12 9.07
CA ARG A 32 3.81 14.21 10.54
C ARG A 32 2.67 13.34 11.07
N ASP A 33 1.97 13.81 12.09
CA ASP A 33 0.76 13.23 12.67
C ASP A 33 -0.54 13.83 12.08
N SER A 34 -0.42 14.63 11.00
CA SER A 34 -1.58 15.24 10.35
C SER A 34 -2.41 14.24 9.54
N THR A 35 -3.66 14.62 9.28
CA THR A 35 -4.59 13.96 8.36
C THR A 35 -5.02 14.96 7.30
N PRO A 36 -5.79 14.56 6.27
CA PRO A 36 -6.35 15.53 5.32
C PRO A 36 -7.28 16.58 5.93
N TYR A 37 -7.53 16.52 7.24
CA TYR A 37 -8.47 17.39 7.96
C TYR A 37 -7.75 18.18 9.03
N GLU A 38 -7.94 19.50 9.03
CA GLU A 38 -7.37 20.38 10.04
C GLU A 38 -7.85 20.01 11.45
N GLY A 39 -6.93 19.98 12.41
CA GLY A 39 -7.24 19.64 13.80
C GLY A 39 -7.43 18.15 14.09
N VAL A 40 -7.66 17.32 13.07
CA VAL A 40 -7.73 15.86 13.22
C VAL A 40 -6.35 15.25 13.04
N ARG A 41 -5.85 14.64 14.11
CA ARG A 41 -4.49 14.07 14.14
C ARG A 41 -4.50 12.57 14.27
N ARG A 42 -3.47 11.93 13.75
CA ARG A 42 -3.19 10.50 13.97
C ARG A 42 -2.48 10.32 15.30
N VAL A 43 -2.77 9.21 15.94
CA VAL A 43 -1.89 8.73 17.01
C VAL A 43 -0.61 8.21 16.35
N PRO A 44 0.58 8.73 16.73
CA PRO A 44 1.82 8.29 16.11
C PRO A 44 2.03 6.79 16.27
N PRO A 45 2.68 6.10 15.30
CA PRO A 45 3.02 4.70 15.45
C PRO A 45 3.82 4.44 16.73
N GLY A 46 3.48 3.37 17.46
CA GLY A 46 4.12 3.04 18.74
C GLY A 46 3.61 3.84 19.94
N HIS A 47 2.54 4.63 19.76
CA HIS A 47 1.92 5.39 20.85
C HIS A 47 0.45 4.97 21.02
N ALA A 48 -0.06 5.16 22.21
CA ALA A 48 -1.47 5.03 22.55
C ALA A 48 -2.04 6.36 23.02
N LEU A 49 -3.29 6.63 22.64
CA LEU A 49 -4.06 7.72 23.19
C LEU A 49 -4.80 7.20 24.44
N ILE A 50 -4.49 7.77 25.59
CA ILE A 50 -5.14 7.48 26.86
C ILE A 50 -6.09 8.63 27.18
N LEU A 51 -7.36 8.33 27.34
CA LEU A 51 -8.41 9.27 27.76
C LEU A 51 -8.82 8.93 29.17
N ARG A 52 -8.66 9.86 30.12
CA ARG A 52 -9.06 9.72 31.52
C ARG A 52 -9.67 11.02 32.01
N GLU A 53 -10.93 10.97 32.45
CA GLU A 53 -11.62 12.07 33.17
C GLU A 53 -11.39 13.47 32.55
N GLY A 54 -11.51 13.57 31.23
CA GLY A 54 -11.33 14.84 30.51
C GLY A 54 -9.87 15.20 30.17
N SER A 55 -8.88 14.42 30.63
CA SER A 55 -7.50 14.55 30.21
C SER A 55 -7.20 13.63 29.02
N ARG A 56 -6.30 14.06 28.15
CA ARG A 56 -5.75 13.26 27.05
C ARG A 56 -4.24 13.19 27.16
N GLU A 57 -3.71 12.00 27.05
CA GLU A 57 -2.27 11.75 27.04
C GLU A 57 -1.93 10.85 25.84
N ILE A 58 -0.89 11.20 25.08
CA ILE A 58 -0.32 10.34 24.06
C ILE A 58 0.96 9.75 24.64
N THR A 59 0.89 8.47 25.01
CA THR A 59 1.99 7.76 25.66
C THR A 59 2.57 6.73 24.70
N GLY A 60 3.90 6.74 24.55
CA GLY A 60 4.61 5.69 23.84
C GLY A 60 4.55 4.39 24.64
N TYR A 61 3.89 3.37 24.09
CA TYR A 61 3.88 2.02 24.68
C TYR A 61 5.01 1.14 24.16
N GLU A 62 5.63 1.54 23.08
CA GLU A 62 6.87 0.98 22.62
C GLU A 62 8.00 1.86 23.15
N GLN A 63 8.67 1.40 24.19
CA GLN A 63 9.99 1.99 24.47
C GLN A 63 10.80 1.84 23.19
N VAL A 64 11.36 2.94 22.72
CA VAL A 64 12.27 2.95 21.55
C VAL A 64 13.34 1.86 21.69
N ALA A 65 13.73 1.54 22.92
CA ALA A 65 14.58 0.41 23.27
C ALA A 65 13.97 -0.97 22.92
N SER A 66 12.67 -1.21 23.08
CA SER A 66 12.06 -2.52 22.74
C SER A 66 11.87 -2.73 21.24
N LEU A 67 11.81 -1.63 20.46
CA LEU A 67 11.85 -1.69 19.00
C LEU A 67 13.29 -1.71 18.46
N ALA A 68 14.23 -1.13 19.21
CA ALA A 68 15.64 -1.08 18.85
C ALA A 68 16.39 -2.38 19.18
N VAL A 69 15.84 -3.23 20.03
CA VAL A 69 16.54 -4.40 20.57
C VAL A 69 15.85 -5.71 20.19
N ALA A 70 15.52 -5.88 18.92
CA ALA A 70 15.83 -7.16 18.37
C ALA A 70 17.31 -7.07 17.96
N THR A 71 18.21 -7.39 18.86
CA THR A 71 19.64 -7.50 18.53
C THR A 71 19.76 -8.44 17.34
N PRO A 72 20.45 -8.04 16.26
CA PRO A 72 20.61 -8.85 15.06
C PRO A 72 21.42 -10.14 15.25
N GLU A 73 21.61 -10.58 16.45
CA GLU A 73 22.41 -11.76 16.84
C GLU A 73 21.56 -12.96 17.25
N SER A 74 20.23 -12.88 17.12
CA SER A 74 19.40 -14.08 17.25
C SER A 74 19.77 -15.09 16.16
N ASP A 75 19.88 -16.36 16.56
CA ASP A 75 20.02 -17.46 15.60
C ASP A 75 19.01 -17.27 14.45
N PRO A 76 19.47 -17.25 13.19
CA PRO A 76 18.57 -17.08 12.04
C PRO A 76 17.39 -18.06 12.04
N ARG A 77 17.58 -19.27 12.54
CA ARG A 77 16.53 -20.28 12.66
C ARG A 77 15.48 -19.86 13.69
N GLN A 78 15.90 -19.46 14.87
CA GLN A 78 15.00 -19.00 15.94
C GLN A 78 14.23 -17.74 15.51
N ALA A 79 14.88 -16.83 14.79
CA ALA A 79 14.20 -15.64 14.26
C ALA A 79 13.10 -15.98 13.24
N VAL A 80 13.33 -16.96 12.36
CA VAL A 80 12.33 -17.43 11.40
C VAL A 80 11.21 -18.21 12.10
N GLU A 81 11.50 -18.98 13.12
CA GLU A 81 10.49 -19.62 13.97
C GLU A 81 9.61 -18.59 14.66
N GLY A 82 10.19 -17.51 15.18
CA GLY A 82 9.43 -16.38 15.72
C GLY A 82 8.49 -15.73 14.70
N VAL A 83 8.91 -15.61 13.44
CA VAL A 83 8.03 -15.14 12.35
C VAL A 83 6.90 -16.13 12.09
N ARG A 84 7.21 -17.44 12.06
CA ARG A 84 6.19 -18.50 11.91
C ARG A 84 5.13 -18.38 13.00
N ASP A 85 5.56 -18.36 14.25
CA ASP A 85 4.68 -18.38 15.39
C ASP A 85 3.79 -17.11 15.44
N ALA A 86 4.38 -15.95 15.18
CA ALA A 86 3.63 -14.69 15.08
C ALA A 86 2.62 -14.71 13.93
N LEU A 87 2.99 -15.24 12.76
CA LEU A 87 2.10 -15.29 11.60
C LEU A 87 0.96 -16.31 11.81
N VAL A 88 1.26 -17.48 12.38
CA VAL A 88 0.26 -18.48 12.74
C VAL A 88 -0.74 -17.90 13.75
N GLU A 89 -0.25 -17.20 14.76
CA GLU A 89 -1.12 -16.58 15.76
C GLU A 89 -1.97 -15.46 15.18
N ALA A 90 -1.39 -14.61 14.32
CA ALA A 90 -2.14 -13.56 13.63
C ALA A 90 -3.26 -14.12 12.75
N VAL A 91 -3.01 -15.23 12.04
CA VAL A 91 -4.03 -15.94 11.25
C VAL A 91 -5.08 -16.55 12.18
N ARG A 92 -4.67 -17.29 13.22
CA ARG A 92 -5.56 -17.92 14.20
C ARG A 92 -6.49 -16.92 14.87
N ALA A 93 -5.97 -15.77 15.30
CA ALA A 93 -6.77 -14.73 15.94
C ALA A 93 -7.90 -14.22 15.03
N ARG A 94 -7.69 -14.16 13.71
CA ARG A 94 -8.75 -13.78 12.75
C ARG A 94 -9.72 -14.94 12.49
N LEU A 95 -9.23 -16.17 12.50
CA LEU A 95 -10.06 -17.35 12.30
C LEU A 95 -10.98 -17.63 13.49
N THR A 96 -10.57 -17.28 14.68
CA THR A 96 -11.36 -17.45 15.93
C THR A 96 -12.21 -16.22 16.28
N ALA A 97 -11.97 -15.07 15.64
CA ALA A 97 -12.76 -13.86 15.84
C ALA A 97 -14.24 -14.08 15.39
N PRO A 98 -15.19 -13.35 15.97
CA PRO A 98 -16.57 -13.36 15.50
C PRO A 98 -16.63 -13.05 14.01
N ARG A 99 -17.37 -13.87 13.26
CA ARG A 99 -17.52 -13.70 11.82
C ARG A 99 -18.21 -12.38 11.49
N HIS A 100 -17.72 -11.73 10.46
CA HIS A 100 -18.42 -10.59 9.90
C HIS A 100 -19.70 -11.10 9.23
N ALA A 101 -20.84 -10.75 9.82
CA ALA A 101 -22.14 -10.96 9.22
C ALA A 101 -22.59 -9.60 8.68
N PRO A 102 -22.44 -9.32 7.37
CA PRO A 102 -23.04 -8.12 6.80
C PRO A 102 -24.54 -8.19 7.06
N GLU A 103 -25.13 -7.08 7.54
CA GLU A 103 -26.57 -6.98 7.81
C GLU A 103 -27.34 -7.61 6.66
N MET A 104 -28.03 -8.68 6.96
CA MET A 104 -28.74 -9.47 5.96
C MET A 104 -29.98 -8.72 5.50
N PRO A 105 -30.08 -8.37 4.24
CA PRO A 105 -31.37 -8.12 3.64
C PRO A 105 -31.72 -9.27 2.71
N LEU A 106 -32.88 -9.77 2.94
CA LEU A 106 -33.66 -10.74 2.17
C LEU A 106 -33.19 -12.21 2.27
N PRO A 107 -34.12 -13.08 2.65
CA PRO A 107 -33.89 -14.51 2.65
C PRO A 107 -33.44 -14.97 1.25
N ASP A 108 -32.48 -15.88 1.21
CA ASP A 108 -32.10 -16.59 -0.01
C ASP A 108 -33.40 -17.15 -0.65
N PRO A 109 -33.73 -16.80 -1.88
CA PRO A 109 -34.94 -17.34 -2.53
C PRO A 109 -34.91 -18.88 -2.67
N GLY A 110 -33.89 -19.53 -2.15
CA GLY A 110 -33.69 -20.97 -2.25
C GLY A 110 -33.22 -21.40 -3.66
N PRO A 111 -33.14 -22.68 -3.92
CA PRO A 111 -32.77 -23.18 -5.22
C PRO A 111 -33.85 -22.86 -6.26
N VAL A 112 -33.57 -21.88 -7.13
CA VAL A 112 -34.43 -21.58 -8.28
C VAL A 112 -34.12 -22.61 -9.37
N PRO A 113 -35.12 -23.39 -9.83
CA PRO A 113 -34.92 -24.35 -10.92
C PRO A 113 -34.34 -23.69 -12.16
N GLY A 114 -33.29 -24.27 -12.73
CA GLY A 114 -32.61 -23.75 -13.92
C GLY A 114 -31.49 -22.74 -13.65
N MET A 115 -31.30 -22.28 -12.42
CA MET A 115 -30.26 -21.32 -12.06
C MET A 115 -29.02 -22.06 -11.51
N GLY A 116 -27.92 -22.01 -12.24
CA GLY A 116 -26.64 -22.60 -11.82
C GLY A 116 -26.02 -21.90 -10.61
N PRO A 117 -24.96 -22.48 -9.98
CA PRO A 117 -24.27 -21.84 -8.86
C PRO A 117 -23.65 -20.47 -9.21
N ALA A 118 -23.26 -20.27 -10.46
CA ALA A 118 -22.73 -18.99 -10.95
C ALA A 118 -23.83 -17.94 -11.11
N ASP A 119 -24.98 -18.34 -11.66
CA ASP A 119 -26.13 -17.47 -11.87
C ASP A 119 -26.75 -17.05 -10.54
N ARG A 120 -26.79 -17.96 -9.55
CA ARG A 120 -27.23 -17.64 -8.19
C ARG A 120 -26.30 -16.64 -7.51
N ARG A 121 -24.99 -16.74 -7.75
CA ARG A 121 -24.03 -15.73 -7.27
C ARG A 121 -24.24 -14.38 -7.97
N ALA A 122 -24.49 -14.36 -9.25
CA ALA A 122 -24.81 -13.15 -10.01
C ALA A 122 -26.14 -12.52 -9.56
N ALA A 123 -27.17 -13.35 -9.32
CA ALA A 123 -28.49 -12.90 -8.84
C ALA A 123 -28.46 -12.38 -7.39
N ARG A 124 -27.54 -12.88 -6.55
CA ARG A 124 -27.31 -12.34 -5.19
C ARG A 124 -26.66 -10.94 -5.20
N GLY A 125 -26.39 -10.39 -6.39
CA GLY A 125 -25.75 -9.10 -6.56
C GLY A 125 -24.41 -9.05 -5.85
N ALA A 126 -23.31 -9.35 -6.49
CA ALA A 126 -21.90 -9.14 -6.11
C ALA A 126 -21.58 -9.09 -4.59
N ARG A 127 -22.26 -9.88 -3.76
CA ARG A 127 -22.05 -9.94 -2.32
C ARG A 127 -21.00 -11.00 -1.97
N PRO A 128 -20.17 -10.74 -0.96
CA PRO A 128 -19.17 -11.70 -0.53
C PRO A 128 -19.83 -12.97 0.02
N ALA A 129 -19.20 -14.11 -0.22
CA ALA A 129 -19.62 -15.37 0.38
C ALA A 129 -19.50 -15.30 1.91
N PRO A 130 -20.46 -15.89 2.69
CA PRO A 130 -20.30 -15.94 4.13
C PRO A 130 -19.05 -16.76 4.51
N GLY A 131 -18.45 -16.44 5.63
CA GLY A 131 -17.28 -17.15 6.15
C GLY A 131 -15.94 -16.48 5.84
N ILE A 132 -14.90 -17.28 5.82
CA ILE A 132 -13.52 -16.83 5.65
C ILE A 132 -12.95 -17.33 4.32
N GLY A 133 -12.17 -16.48 3.67
CA GLY A 133 -11.43 -16.79 2.45
C GLY A 133 -10.07 -16.09 2.42
N ALA A 134 -9.31 -16.36 1.37
CA ALA A 134 -8.01 -15.78 1.14
C ALA A 134 -7.76 -15.50 -0.35
N ASP A 135 -6.94 -14.50 -0.64
CA ASP A 135 -6.32 -14.38 -1.96
C ASP A 135 -5.39 -15.58 -2.22
N LEU A 136 -5.38 -16.06 -3.45
CA LEU A 136 -4.46 -17.07 -3.95
C LEU A 136 -3.91 -16.65 -5.31
N SER A 137 -2.92 -15.77 -5.32
CA SER A 137 -2.40 -15.19 -6.58
C SER A 137 -1.25 -15.99 -7.21
N GLY A 138 -0.90 -17.17 -6.68
CA GLY A 138 0.33 -17.89 -7.07
C GLY A 138 1.62 -17.28 -6.50
N GLY A 139 1.53 -16.14 -5.82
CA GLY A 139 2.65 -15.50 -5.12
C GLY A 139 2.87 -16.09 -3.71
N SER A 140 4.08 -15.90 -3.17
CA SER A 140 4.46 -16.49 -1.87
C SER A 140 3.62 -15.99 -0.70
N ALA A 141 3.25 -14.71 -0.67
CA ALA A 141 2.55 -14.13 0.48
C ALA A 141 1.10 -14.63 0.60
N SER A 142 0.30 -14.53 -0.46
CA SER A 142 -1.09 -14.99 -0.48
C SER A 142 -1.18 -16.51 -0.31
N GLY A 143 -0.32 -17.26 -1.01
CA GLY A 143 -0.25 -18.72 -0.87
C GLY A 143 0.08 -19.16 0.55
N THR A 144 1.02 -18.50 1.23
CA THR A 144 1.34 -18.79 2.63
C THR A 144 0.13 -18.59 3.54
N LEU A 145 -0.60 -17.48 3.39
CA LEU A 145 -1.78 -17.22 4.23
C LEU A 145 -2.91 -18.22 3.98
N ALA A 146 -3.16 -18.55 2.69
CA ALA A 146 -4.18 -19.53 2.34
C ALA A 146 -3.87 -20.92 2.92
N LEU A 147 -2.62 -21.38 2.78
CA LEU A 147 -2.20 -22.70 3.30
C LEU A 147 -2.18 -22.73 4.83
N LEU A 148 -1.71 -21.68 5.51
CA LEU A 148 -1.75 -21.60 6.97
C LEU A 148 -3.20 -21.58 7.47
N ALA A 149 -4.06 -20.77 6.88
CA ALA A 149 -5.45 -20.67 7.28
C ALA A 149 -6.20 -22.00 7.08
N ALA A 150 -5.95 -22.69 5.97
CA ALA A 150 -6.53 -24.01 5.71
C ALA A 150 -5.97 -25.12 6.61
N GLY A 151 -4.74 -24.97 7.12
CA GLY A 151 -4.06 -25.99 7.93
C GLY A 151 -4.32 -25.89 9.44
N LEU A 152 -4.89 -24.78 9.92
CA LEU A 152 -5.08 -24.60 11.37
C LEU A 152 -6.29 -25.41 11.90
N PRO A 153 -6.14 -26.10 13.04
CA PRO A 153 -7.21 -26.90 13.63
C PRO A 153 -8.45 -26.05 13.98
N GLY A 154 -9.63 -26.65 13.84
CA GLY A 154 -10.92 -26.02 14.17
C GLY A 154 -11.43 -25.02 13.12
N VAL A 155 -10.74 -24.88 12.01
CA VAL A 155 -11.09 -23.96 10.93
C VAL A 155 -11.69 -24.75 9.75
N PRO A 156 -12.58 -24.16 8.95
CA PRO A 156 -13.08 -24.78 7.73
C PRO A 156 -11.92 -25.31 6.86
N GLY A 157 -12.07 -26.52 6.37
CA GLY A 157 -11.04 -27.20 5.58
C GLY A 157 -9.90 -27.84 6.37
N THR A 158 -9.88 -27.78 7.70
CA THR A 158 -8.88 -28.47 8.53
C THR A 158 -9.38 -29.87 8.97
N ILE A 159 -8.44 -30.76 9.35
CA ILE A 159 -8.75 -32.13 9.78
C ILE A 159 -9.70 -32.17 10.99
N THR A 160 -9.64 -31.19 11.86
CA THR A 160 -10.48 -31.07 13.07
C THR A 160 -11.56 -30.00 12.93
N GLY A 161 -11.69 -29.38 11.75
CA GLY A 161 -12.76 -28.45 11.46
C GLY A 161 -14.09 -29.18 11.41
N HIS A 162 -15.07 -28.68 12.15
CA HIS A 162 -16.43 -29.22 12.13
C HIS A 162 -17.14 -28.73 10.88
N GLY A 163 -16.94 -29.43 9.82
CA GLY A 163 -17.47 -29.03 8.60
C GLY A 163 -17.88 -30.24 7.76
N THR A 164 -19.03 -30.18 7.09
CA THR A 164 -19.66 -31.28 6.42
C THR A 164 -19.66 -31.14 4.91
N GLY A 165 -18.61 -30.71 4.30
CA GLY A 165 -18.57 -30.77 2.85
C GLY A 165 -17.90 -29.58 2.14
N ALA A 166 -18.24 -29.36 0.88
CA ALA A 166 -17.57 -28.36 0.03
C ALA A 166 -17.71 -26.89 0.53
N GLY A 167 -18.70 -26.62 1.42
CA GLY A 167 -18.88 -25.29 2.05
C GLY A 167 -17.90 -24.97 3.16
N GLU A 168 -17.05 -25.89 3.52
CA GLU A 168 -16.18 -25.83 4.70
C GLU A 168 -14.70 -25.75 4.37
N ARG A 169 -14.37 -25.84 3.09
CA ARG A 169 -13.04 -25.54 2.60
C ARG A 169 -12.82 -24.03 2.64
N LEU A 170 -11.58 -23.63 2.91
CA LEU A 170 -11.20 -22.22 2.80
C LEU A 170 -11.38 -21.75 1.36
N LEU A 171 -12.15 -20.70 1.15
CA LEU A 171 -12.32 -20.10 -0.17
C LEU A 171 -11.03 -19.41 -0.61
N ALA A 172 -10.40 -19.90 -1.67
CA ALA A 172 -9.18 -19.35 -2.25
C ALA A 172 -9.50 -18.66 -3.59
N VAL A 173 -9.22 -17.35 -3.68
CA VAL A 173 -9.58 -16.55 -4.86
C VAL A 173 -8.34 -16.16 -5.66
N THR A 174 -8.35 -16.51 -6.94
CA THR A 174 -7.36 -16.03 -7.92
C THR A 174 -8.02 -15.05 -8.87
N PHE A 175 -7.39 -13.89 -9.06
CA PHE A 175 -7.84 -12.93 -10.06
C PHE A 175 -7.03 -13.13 -11.36
N ASN A 176 -7.72 -13.54 -12.41
CA ASN A 176 -7.15 -13.68 -13.75
C ASN A 176 -7.51 -12.46 -14.62
N ASP A 177 -6.52 -11.63 -14.91
CA ASP A 177 -6.67 -10.42 -15.73
C ASP A 177 -6.51 -10.79 -17.22
N LEU A 178 -7.55 -10.71 -17.96
CA LEU A 178 -7.57 -11.04 -19.41
C LEU A 178 -7.25 -9.81 -20.28
N ALA A 179 -7.20 -8.60 -19.72
CA ALA A 179 -6.99 -7.38 -20.49
C ALA A 179 -5.53 -7.21 -20.93
N THR A 180 -4.60 -7.76 -20.17
CA THR A 180 -3.19 -7.79 -20.57
C THR A 180 -2.91 -9.08 -21.30
N ARG A 181 -2.44 -8.99 -22.54
CA ARG A 181 -2.01 -10.18 -23.26
C ARG A 181 -1.07 -10.98 -22.37
N ALA A 182 -1.41 -12.24 -22.16
CA ALA A 182 -0.68 -13.17 -21.34
C ALA A 182 0.80 -13.18 -21.76
N GLY A 183 1.68 -12.70 -20.87
CA GLY A 183 3.09 -13.06 -20.94
C GLY A 183 3.26 -14.36 -20.17
N SER A 184 4.31 -15.12 -20.47
CA SER A 184 4.64 -16.39 -19.80
C SER A 184 4.55 -16.32 -18.28
N ASP A 185 4.99 -15.21 -17.69
CA ASP A 185 5.02 -15.00 -16.24
C ASP A 185 3.62 -15.06 -15.58
N ARG A 186 2.58 -14.68 -16.32
CA ARG A 186 1.21 -14.68 -15.80
C ARG A 186 0.56 -16.04 -15.88
N GLU A 187 0.81 -16.77 -16.96
CA GLU A 187 0.38 -18.16 -17.11
C GLU A 187 1.02 -19.02 -16.02
N ASP A 188 2.31 -18.81 -15.75
CA ASP A 188 3.04 -19.46 -14.67
C ASP A 188 2.47 -19.12 -13.29
N GLU A 189 1.99 -17.89 -13.06
CA GLU A 189 1.33 -17.52 -11.79
C GLU A 189 0.00 -18.23 -11.60
N LEU A 190 -0.81 -18.24 -12.64
CA LEU A 190 -2.11 -18.92 -12.61
C LEU A 190 -1.93 -20.43 -12.41
N GLU A 191 -0.92 -21.02 -13.03
CA GLU A 191 -0.60 -22.43 -12.87
C GLU A 191 -0.13 -22.72 -11.43
N ARG A 192 0.78 -21.93 -10.88
CA ARG A 192 1.17 -22.05 -9.47
C ARG A 192 -0.02 -21.90 -8.51
N ALA A 193 -0.97 -21.01 -8.83
CA ALA A 193 -2.18 -20.87 -8.02
C ALA A 193 -3.05 -22.13 -8.10
N ARG A 194 -3.16 -22.76 -9.27
CA ARG A 194 -3.89 -24.04 -9.48
C ARG A 194 -3.23 -25.19 -8.75
N GLU A 195 -1.90 -25.28 -8.83
CA GLU A 195 -1.14 -26.31 -8.12
C GLU A 195 -1.29 -26.18 -6.60
N LEU A 196 -1.20 -24.97 -6.06
CA LEU A 196 -1.48 -24.73 -4.63
C LEU A 196 -2.93 -25.08 -4.27
N ALA A 197 -3.86 -24.80 -5.16
CA ALA A 197 -5.29 -25.06 -4.97
C ALA A 197 -5.66 -26.55 -5.09
N ALA A 198 -4.73 -27.42 -5.48
CA ALA A 198 -4.90 -28.86 -5.41
C ALA A 198 -4.98 -29.39 -3.97
N ASP A 199 -4.59 -28.57 -2.97
CA ASP A 199 -4.82 -28.88 -1.55
C ASP A 199 -6.33 -29.09 -1.30
N PRO A 200 -6.76 -30.26 -0.81
CA PRO A 200 -8.18 -30.59 -0.64
C PRO A 200 -8.91 -29.70 0.38
N ARG A 201 -8.17 -28.96 1.18
CA ARG A 201 -8.71 -28.00 2.17
C ARG A 201 -9.07 -26.66 1.55
N LEU A 202 -8.70 -26.42 0.30
CA LEU A 202 -9.01 -25.20 -0.44
C LEU A 202 -10.18 -25.40 -1.41
N HIS A 203 -11.03 -24.39 -1.50
CA HIS A 203 -12.04 -24.26 -2.56
C HIS A 203 -11.62 -23.13 -3.48
N HIS A 204 -11.10 -23.48 -4.65
CA HIS A 204 -10.53 -22.51 -5.57
C HIS A 204 -11.58 -21.88 -6.49
N VAL A 205 -11.57 -20.56 -6.54
CA VAL A 205 -12.38 -19.77 -7.46
C VAL A 205 -11.47 -18.85 -8.27
N VAL A 206 -11.55 -18.94 -9.58
CA VAL A 206 -10.87 -18.03 -10.49
C VAL A 206 -11.84 -16.97 -10.97
N VAL A 207 -11.55 -15.71 -10.67
CA VAL A 207 -12.31 -14.55 -11.14
C VAL A 207 -11.57 -13.99 -12.35
N ALA A 208 -12.15 -14.11 -13.53
CA ALA A 208 -11.59 -13.53 -14.74
C ALA A 208 -12.23 -12.17 -15.04
N ALA A 209 -11.45 -11.21 -15.51
CA ALA A 209 -11.94 -9.94 -15.99
C ALA A 209 -11.05 -9.38 -17.11
N GLY A 210 -11.67 -8.72 -18.05
CA GLY A 210 -11.04 -8.08 -19.20
C GLY A 210 -10.80 -6.57 -18.99
N GLU A 211 -11.00 -5.80 -20.04
CA GLU A 211 -10.76 -4.35 -20.05
C GLU A 211 -11.60 -3.60 -19.02
N GLU A 212 -12.74 -4.14 -18.63
CA GLU A 212 -13.61 -3.59 -17.60
C GLU A 212 -13.00 -3.60 -16.18
N ALA A 213 -11.87 -4.29 -15.98
CA ALA A 213 -11.12 -4.30 -14.71
C ALA A 213 -9.77 -3.59 -14.81
N LEU A 214 -9.49 -2.91 -15.91
CA LEU A 214 -8.30 -2.07 -16.03
C LEU A 214 -8.31 -0.94 -14.98
N PRO A 215 -7.15 -0.42 -14.59
CA PRO A 215 -7.09 0.84 -13.86
C PRO A 215 -7.90 1.92 -14.56
N TYR A 216 -8.55 2.80 -13.81
CA TYR A 216 -9.45 3.85 -14.30
C TYR A 216 -10.73 3.37 -15.02
N ALA A 217 -11.00 2.08 -15.12
CA ALA A 217 -12.22 1.57 -15.75
C ALA A 217 -13.50 2.11 -15.10
N SER A 218 -13.50 2.21 -13.77
CA SER A 218 -14.51 2.96 -13.02
C SER A 218 -13.84 4.02 -12.16
N LEU A 219 -14.39 5.22 -12.20
CA LEU A 219 -14.01 6.33 -11.32
C LEU A 219 -14.99 6.45 -10.14
N ASP A 220 -15.96 5.54 -10.05
CA ASP A 220 -16.99 5.49 -9.00
C ASP A 220 -16.52 4.57 -7.87
N GLY A 221 -15.95 5.13 -6.83
CA GLY A 221 -15.56 4.39 -5.64
C GLY A 221 -16.18 5.00 -4.39
N PRO A 222 -16.12 4.34 -3.24
CA PRO A 222 -16.61 4.91 -2.00
C PRO A 222 -15.72 6.05 -1.52
N LEU A 223 -16.28 6.92 -0.67
CA LEU A 223 -15.51 7.90 0.06
C LEU A 223 -14.81 7.20 1.22
N THR A 224 -13.50 7.38 1.29
CA THR A 224 -12.62 6.85 2.34
C THR A 224 -12.07 7.98 3.21
N ASP A 225 -11.46 7.65 4.35
CA ASP A 225 -10.86 8.65 5.26
C ASP A 225 -9.79 9.51 4.56
N GLU A 226 -9.09 8.92 3.60
CA GLU A 226 -7.97 9.53 2.88
C GLU A 226 -7.95 9.07 1.43
N PRO A 227 -7.32 9.84 0.52
CA PRO A 227 -7.10 9.37 -0.84
C PRO A 227 -6.06 8.25 -0.90
N GLY A 228 -6.18 7.37 -1.88
CA GLY A 228 -5.18 6.32 -2.10
C GLY A 228 -5.36 5.61 -3.44
N PRO A 229 -4.30 4.92 -3.94
CA PRO A 229 -4.29 4.32 -5.27
C PRO A 229 -5.35 3.23 -5.47
N ALA A 230 -5.91 2.67 -4.40
CA ALA A 230 -7.04 1.74 -4.49
C ALA A 230 -8.28 2.35 -5.15
N LEU A 231 -8.43 3.69 -5.15
CA LEU A 231 -9.54 4.38 -5.81
C LEU A 231 -9.44 4.29 -7.34
N VAL A 232 -8.22 4.28 -7.89
CA VAL A 232 -7.97 4.13 -9.33
C VAL A 232 -8.18 2.69 -9.79
N THR A 233 -7.91 1.72 -8.93
CA THR A 233 -8.05 0.29 -9.19
C THR A 233 -9.32 -0.30 -8.55
N ALA A 234 -10.29 0.55 -8.19
CA ALA A 234 -11.48 0.18 -7.43
C ALA A 234 -12.29 -0.94 -8.09
N GLU A 235 -12.46 -0.91 -9.42
CA GLU A 235 -13.22 -1.93 -10.15
C GLU A 235 -12.52 -3.29 -10.13
N ARG A 236 -11.20 -3.31 -10.30
CA ARG A 236 -10.40 -4.54 -10.18
C ARG A 236 -10.55 -5.17 -8.78
N HIS A 237 -10.44 -4.34 -7.74
CA HIS A 237 -10.62 -4.80 -6.37
C HIS A 237 -12.05 -5.26 -6.11
N ARG A 238 -13.04 -4.52 -6.62
CA ARG A 238 -14.45 -4.89 -6.50
C ARG A 238 -14.72 -6.28 -7.09
N ARG A 239 -14.24 -6.55 -8.30
CA ARG A 239 -14.43 -7.85 -8.97
C ARG A 239 -13.70 -8.98 -8.25
N ARG A 240 -12.44 -8.76 -7.90
CA ARG A 240 -11.66 -9.73 -7.14
C ARG A 240 -12.34 -10.11 -5.84
N LEU A 241 -12.76 -9.11 -5.07
CA LEU A 241 -13.37 -9.32 -3.76
C LEU A 241 -14.80 -9.85 -3.84
N ALA A 242 -15.53 -9.56 -4.91
CA ALA A 242 -16.87 -10.13 -5.12
C ALA A 242 -16.85 -11.67 -5.21
N GLY A 243 -15.75 -12.27 -5.65
CA GLY A 243 -15.52 -13.72 -5.59
C GLY A 243 -15.05 -14.22 -4.22
N GLY A 244 -14.79 -13.33 -3.28
CA GLY A 244 -14.23 -13.63 -1.97
C GLY A 244 -15.28 -13.83 -0.86
N SER A 245 -14.80 -13.93 0.36
CA SER A 245 -15.62 -14.11 1.55
C SER A 245 -15.82 -12.82 2.32
N ALA A 246 -16.82 -12.80 3.21
CA ALA A 246 -17.10 -11.66 4.10
C ALA A 246 -15.91 -11.30 5.00
N ASP A 247 -15.16 -12.30 5.48
CA ASP A 247 -13.83 -12.15 6.06
C ASP A 247 -12.80 -12.66 5.05
N HIS A 248 -11.83 -11.83 4.64
CA HIS A 248 -10.92 -12.18 3.55
C HIS A 248 -9.47 -11.83 3.84
N PHE A 249 -8.58 -12.82 3.74
CA PHE A 249 -7.14 -12.61 3.92
C PHE A 249 -6.47 -12.09 2.66
N THR A 250 -5.60 -11.10 2.84
CA THR A 250 -4.76 -10.53 1.77
C THR A 250 -3.28 -10.63 2.13
N GLY A 251 -2.43 -10.87 1.13
CA GLY A 251 -0.96 -10.91 1.30
C GLY A 251 -0.29 -9.54 1.40
N MET A 252 -1.05 -8.46 1.61
CA MET A 252 -0.50 -7.11 1.72
C MET A 252 0.43 -6.96 2.92
N GLY A 253 1.46 -6.13 2.76
CA GLY A 253 2.47 -5.91 3.80
C GLY A 253 3.67 -6.86 3.76
N ALA A 254 3.53 -8.06 3.20
CA ALA A 254 4.60 -9.07 3.18
C ALA A 254 5.92 -8.54 2.59
N LYS A 255 5.85 -7.80 1.49
CA LYS A 255 7.03 -7.17 0.86
C LYS A 255 7.73 -6.21 1.82
N GLN A 256 6.97 -5.37 2.51
CA GLN A 256 7.51 -4.32 3.39
C GLN A 256 8.14 -4.89 4.66
N VAL A 257 7.66 -6.02 5.16
CA VAL A 257 8.17 -6.61 6.41
C VAL A 257 9.25 -7.66 6.19
N LEU A 258 9.24 -8.39 5.07
CA LEU A 258 10.16 -9.49 4.79
C LEU A 258 11.30 -9.12 3.83
N ASP A 259 11.05 -8.27 2.83
CA ASP A 259 12.11 -7.80 1.93
C ASP A 259 12.81 -6.58 2.55
N ALA A 260 14.11 -6.46 2.32
CA ALA A 260 14.84 -5.28 2.75
C ALA A 260 14.62 -4.11 1.77
N HIS A 261 14.34 -2.93 2.31
CA HIS A 261 14.39 -1.71 1.50
C HIS A 261 15.82 -1.50 0.96
N PRO A 262 16.02 -1.03 -0.30
CA PRO A 262 17.37 -0.84 -0.87
C PRO A 262 18.30 0.00 0.00
N ALA A 263 17.80 0.99 0.72
CA ALA A 263 18.58 1.81 1.65
C ALA A 263 19.25 1.02 2.79
N ARG A 264 18.83 -0.24 3.07
CA ARG A 264 19.50 -1.14 4.02
C ARG A 264 20.95 -1.50 3.62
N LEU A 265 21.31 -1.33 2.36
CA LEU A 265 22.72 -1.41 1.93
C LEU A 265 23.62 -0.42 2.68
N ALA A 266 23.08 0.76 3.03
CA ALA A 266 23.80 1.73 3.84
C ALA A 266 23.97 1.25 5.28
N ASP A 267 22.93 0.64 5.87
CA ASP A 267 22.98 0.09 7.23
C ASP A 267 24.04 -1.03 7.34
N LEU A 268 24.11 -1.93 6.35
CA LEU A 268 25.13 -2.97 6.29
C LEU A 268 26.55 -2.39 6.19
N LEU A 269 26.72 -1.26 5.50
CA LEU A 269 28.01 -0.57 5.44
C LEU A 269 28.37 0.08 6.78
N MET A 270 27.40 0.61 7.51
CA MET A 270 27.60 1.13 8.87
C MET A 270 28.02 0.01 9.83
N ASP A 271 27.43 -1.18 9.68
CA ASP A 271 27.76 -2.37 10.48
C ASP A 271 29.05 -3.09 10.02
N ARG A 272 29.76 -2.54 9.03
CA ARG A 272 30.98 -3.13 8.43
C ARG A 272 30.78 -4.52 7.81
N ARG A 273 29.55 -4.95 7.52
CA ARG A 273 29.18 -6.27 6.95
C ARG A 273 29.35 -6.30 5.43
N ARG A 274 30.54 -6.01 4.91
CA ARG A 274 30.81 -5.86 3.47
C ARG A 274 30.56 -7.12 2.65
N ARG A 275 30.77 -8.31 3.22
CA ARG A 275 30.57 -9.60 2.52
C ARG A 275 29.11 -9.83 2.12
N SER A 276 28.16 -9.32 2.91
CA SER A 276 26.71 -9.44 2.64
C SER A 276 26.21 -8.49 1.56
N LEU A 277 27.04 -7.59 1.01
CA LEU A 277 26.64 -6.57 0.03
C LEU A 277 26.69 -7.06 -1.41
N VAL A 278 27.52 -8.06 -1.74
CA VAL A 278 27.79 -8.44 -3.14
C VAL A 278 26.51 -8.86 -3.88
N ARG A 279 25.77 -9.81 -3.34
CA ARG A 279 24.53 -10.31 -3.95
C ARG A 279 23.44 -9.24 -4.05
N PRO A 280 23.08 -8.48 -2.98
CA PRO A 280 22.08 -7.42 -3.07
C PRO A 280 22.45 -6.29 -4.04
N VAL A 281 23.72 -5.87 -4.06
CA VAL A 281 24.18 -4.82 -4.99
C VAL A 281 24.07 -5.31 -6.44
N THR A 282 24.47 -6.54 -6.72
CA THR A 282 24.35 -7.12 -8.07
C THR A 282 22.90 -7.34 -8.48
N ALA A 283 22.02 -7.73 -7.55
CA ALA A 283 20.59 -7.89 -7.82
C ALA A 283 19.94 -6.55 -8.13
N LEU A 284 20.21 -5.50 -7.35
CA LEU A 284 19.70 -4.15 -7.59
C LEU A 284 20.22 -3.58 -8.92
N ALA A 285 21.48 -3.86 -9.25
CA ALA A 285 22.07 -3.47 -10.52
C ALA A 285 21.41 -4.18 -11.71
N LYS A 286 21.12 -5.49 -11.61
CA LYS A 286 20.40 -6.25 -12.63
C LYS A 286 18.97 -5.76 -12.83
N ALA A 287 18.28 -5.39 -11.76
CA ALA A 287 16.93 -4.82 -11.82
C ALA A 287 16.90 -3.48 -12.58
N SER A 288 18.03 -2.80 -12.69
CA SER A 288 18.17 -1.55 -13.45
C SER A 288 18.22 -1.74 -14.99
N GLY A 289 18.11 -2.98 -15.47
CA GLY A 289 18.03 -3.32 -16.91
C GLY A 289 19.38 -3.39 -17.62
N PRO A 290 19.42 -3.91 -18.86
CA PRO A 290 20.61 -3.97 -19.69
C PRO A 290 20.93 -2.56 -20.21
N SER A 291 21.96 -1.93 -19.65
CA SER A 291 22.50 -0.66 -20.17
C SER A 291 23.94 -0.85 -20.64
N ALA A 292 24.39 -0.02 -21.58
CA ALA A 292 25.76 -0.05 -22.12
C ALA A 292 26.87 0.11 -21.06
N GLY A 293 26.51 0.47 -19.82
CA GLY A 293 27.41 0.59 -18.67
C GLY A 293 27.20 -0.48 -17.60
N ALA A 294 26.64 -1.64 -17.92
CA ALA A 294 26.24 -2.68 -16.96
C ALA A 294 27.31 -3.08 -15.93
N LEU A 295 28.60 -3.02 -16.32
CA LEU A 295 29.72 -3.32 -15.43
C LEU A 295 29.94 -2.24 -14.35
N LEU A 296 29.57 -0.97 -14.59
CA LEU A 296 29.76 0.12 -13.65
C LEU A 296 28.55 0.33 -12.72
N VAL A 297 27.39 -0.22 -13.06
CA VAL A 297 26.16 -0.06 -12.26
C VAL A 297 26.33 -0.58 -10.83
N PRO A 298 26.93 -1.77 -10.56
CA PRO A 298 27.15 -2.21 -9.18
C PRO A 298 28.04 -1.25 -8.38
N LEU A 299 29.06 -0.67 -9.02
CA LEU A 299 29.93 0.31 -8.39
C LEU A 299 29.19 1.60 -8.06
N THR A 300 28.31 2.05 -8.95
CA THR A 300 27.47 3.23 -8.76
C THR A 300 26.50 3.04 -7.58
N VAL A 301 25.81 1.89 -7.53
CA VAL A 301 24.93 1.50 -6.41
C VAL A 301 25.72 1.45 -5.10
N TYR A 302 26.89 0.83 -5.10
CA TYR A 302 27.74 0.76 -3.92
C TYR A 302 28.19 2.16 -3.44
N ARG A 303 28.60 3.04 -4.36
CA ARG A 303 28.98 4.43 -4.03
C ARG A 303 27.82 5.21 -3.46
N ALA A 304 26.62 5.06 -4.01
CA ALA A 304 25.40 5.68 -3.49
C ALA A 304 25.07 5.20 -2.07
N ALA A 305 25.11 3.88 -1.84
CA ALA A 305 24.91 3.31 -0.50
C ALA A 305 25.96 3.81 0.50
N ARG A 306 27.22 3.90 0.08
CA ARG A 306 28.31 4.44 0.93
C ARG A 306 28.14 5.93 1.23
N LYS A 307 27.65 6.72 0.24
CA LYS A 307 27.31 8.13 0.45
C LYS A 307 26.20 8.25 1.48
N LEU A 308 25.13 7.48 1.31
CA LEU A 308 23.99 7.45 2.24
C LEU A 308 24.42 7.08 3.67
N ALA A 309 25.26 6.03 3.84
CA ALA A 309 25.78 5.61 5.14
C ALA A 309 26.58 6.68 5.89
N ARG A 310 27.09 7.68 5.17
CA ARG A 310 27.88 8.79 5.71
C ARG A 310 27.11 10.10 5.85
N THR A 311 25.90 10.15 5.29
CA THR A 311 25.07 11.35 5.32
C THR A 311 24.26 11.36 6.61
N PRO A 312 24.46 12.35 7.50
CA PRO A 312 23.64 12.49 8.70
C PRO A 312 22.16 12.69 8.34
N TYR A 313 21.26 12.26 9.23
CA TYR A 313 19.82 12.37 9.04
C TYR A 313 19.37 13.80 8.69
N ARG A 314 19.82 14.79 9.49
CA ARG A 314 19.52 16.21 9.25
C ARG A 314 19.88 16.64 7.83
N THR A 315 21.13 16.39 7.40
CA THR A 315 21.60 16.73 6.05
C THR A 315 20.82 15.98 4.96
N GLY A 316 20.38 14.75 5.28
CA GLY A 316 19.50 13.98 4.41
C GLY A 316 18.16 14.64 4.18
N LEU A 317 17.50 15.16 5.24
CA LEU A 317 16.23 15.88 5.14
C LEU A 317 16.39 17.25 4.44
N GLU A 318 17.45 18.01 4.75
CA GLU A 318 17.78 19.26 4.06
C GLU A 318 18.00 19.04 2.56
N THR A 319 18.62 17.91 2.20
CA THR A 319 18.80 17.51 0.79
C THR A 319 17.47 17.13 0.14
N ALA A 320 16.59 16.42 0.85
CA ALA A 320 15.25 16.09 0.37
C ALA A 320 14.42 17.36 0.16
N ALA A 321 14.47 18.32 1.08
CA ALA A 321 13.79 19.61 0.97
C ALA A 321 14.18 20.38 -0.31
N ARG A 322 15.48 20.41 -0.64
CA ARG A 322 15.96 21.02 -1.89
C ARG A 322 15.46 20.26 -3.12
N ARG A 323 15.53 18.93 -3.12
CA ARG A 323 15.06 18.10 -4.25
C ARG A 323 13.56 18.25 -4.48
N VAL A 324 12.77 18.46 -3.44
CA VAL A 324 11.34 18.74 -3.57
C VAL A 324 11.12 20.03 -4.34
N LEU A 325 11.85 21.10 -4.04
CA LEU A 325 11.75 22.38 -4.76
C LEU A 325 12.13 22.28 -6.26
N GLU A 326 12.93 21.30 -6.61
CA GLU A 326 13.41 21.07 -7.97
C GLU A 326 12.54 20.04 -8.73
N ALA A 327 11.61 19.38 -8.08
CA ALA A 327 10.88 18.24 -8.63
C ALA A 327 10.06 18.58 -9.88
N ASN A 328 9.50 19.77 -9.98
CA ASN A 328 8.75 20.22 -11.16
C ASN A 328 9.64 20.69 -12.30
N ARG A 329 10.91 21.03 -12.05
CA ARG A 329 11.87 21.46 -13.08
C ARG A 329 12.54 20.30 -13.78
N THR A 330 12.75 19.17 -13.07
CA THR A 330 13.37 17.95 -13.59
C THR A 330 12.39 17.05 -14.32
N ALA A 331 11.22 17.57 -14.68
CA ALA A 331 10.15 16.82 -15.33
C ALA A 331 10.57 16.15 -16.66
N HIS A 332 11.64 16.58 -17.28
CA HIS A 332 12.13 16.09 -18.58
C HIS A 332 13.24 15.04 -18.47
N ASP A 333 13.86 14.87 -17.29
CA ASP A 333 14.92 13.88 -17.11
C ASP A 333 14.30 12.48 -16.95
N GLY A 334 14.69 11.57 -17.83
CA GLY A 334 14.12 10.24 -17.95
C GLY A 334 14.22 9.43 -16.66
N PHE A 335 13.12 8.83 -16.24
CA PHE A 335 13.09 7.85 -15.16
C PHE A 335 13.61 6.50 -15.65
N GLY A 336 14.93 6.38 -15.75
CA GLY A 336 15.55 5.07 -15.96
C GLY A 336 15.52 4.21 -14.69
N PRO A 337 15.53 2.87 -14.82
CA PRO A 337 15.58 1.96 -13.67
C PRO A 337 16.76 2.21 -12.73
N LEU A 338 17.90 2.67 -13.27
CA LEU A 338 19.07 3.03 -12.47
C LEU A 338 18.79 4.27 -11.60
N GLU A 339 18.15 5.30 -12.17
CA GLU A 339 17.75 6.51 -11.45
C GLU A 339 16.82 6.17 -10.28
N ALA A 340 15.82 5.31 -10.53
CA ALA A 340 14.93 4.80 -9.49
C ALA A 340 15.70 4.07 -8.38
N SER A 341 16.67 3.23 -8.73
CA SER A 341 17.52 2.53 -7.77
C SER A 341 18.38 3.48 -6.95
N LEU A 342 18.97 4.50 -7.60
CA LEU A 342 19.79 5.51 -6.91
C LEU A 342 18.93 6.42 -6.02
N SER A 343 17.73 6.77 -6.46
CA SER A 343 16.81 7.58 -5.66
C SER A 343 16.30 6.84 -4.42
N ALA A 344 16.20 5.51 -4.47
CA ALA A 344 15.88 4.69 -3.32
C ALA A 344 16.99 4.70 -2.25
N LEU A 345 18.25 5.00 -2.64
CA LEU A 345 19.41 5.14 -1.76
C LEU A 345 19.55 6.57 -1.22
N ALA A 346 18.46 7.09 -0.66
CA ALA A 346 18.40 8.41 -0.01
C ALA A 346 17.61 8.33 1.30
N TRP A 347 17.80 9.29 2.21
CA TRP A 347 17.01 9.40 3.43
C TRP A 347 15.52 9.62 3.14
N SER A 348 15.25 10.45 2.16
CA SER A 348 13.91 10.72 1.62
C SER A 348 14.05 11.14 0.17
N ARG A 349 12.97 10.99 -0.59
CA ARG A 349 12.89 11.41 -1.98
C ARG A 349 11.53 12.01 -2.28
N PRO A 350 11.44 12.93 -3.26
CA PRO A 350 10.16 13.29 -3.83
C PRO A 350 9.43 12.08 -4.39
N GLY A 351 8.13 12.02 -4.18
CA GLY A 351 7.25 11.06 -4.83
C GLY A 351 7.07 11.38 -6.32
N PRO A 352 6.54 10.45 -7.08
CA PRO A 352 6.38 10.63 -8.52
C PRO A 352 5.39 11.74 -8.90
N ALA A 353 4.40 12.05 -8.03
CA ALA A 353 3.44 13.14 -8.25
C ALA A 353 4.03 14.55 -8.04
N ALA A 354 5.15 14.68 -7.33
CA ALA A 354 5.77 15.97 -7.00
C ALA A 354 6.06 16.84 -8.23
N ARG A 355 6.32 16.22 -9.37
CA ARG A 355 6.63 16.92 -10.63
C ARG A 355 5.50 17.77 -11.20
N TRP A 356 4.27 17.50 -10.82
CA TRP A 356 3.09 18.22 -11.29
C TRP A 356 2.53 19.21 -10.27
N LEU A 357 3.19 19.30 -9.11
CA LEU A 357 2.81 20.26 -8.09
C LEU A 357 3.32 21.65 -8.41
N THR A 358 2.59 22.65 -7.94
CA THR A 358 2.99 24.05 -8.04
C THR A 358 4.25 24.33 -7.22
N GLY A 359 4.96 25.40 -7.57
CA GLY A 359 6.13 25.83 -6.79
C GLY A 359 5.77 26.20 -5.35
N GLU A 360 4.56 26.73 -5.11
CA GLU A 360 4.06 27.06 -3.77
C GLU A 360 3.80 25.80 -2.93
N ALA A 361 3.14 24.81 -3.50
CA ALA A 361 2.92 23.53 -2.83
C ALA A 361 4.24 22.83 -2.49
N LEU A 362 5.21 22.82 -3.39
CA LEU A 362 6.54 22.27 -3.16
C LEU A 362 7.32 23.06 -2.10
N ALA A 363 7.17 24.38 -2.07
CA ALA A 363 7.81 25.25 -1.06
C ALA A 363 7.28 24.92 0.33
N GLU A 364 5.96 24.77 0.52
CA GLU A 364 5.35 24.38 1.78
C GLU A 364 5.92 23.04 2.27
N VAL A 365 6.00 22.03 1.41
CA VAL A 365 6.57 20.72 1.77
C VAL A 365 8.06 20.83 2.11
N SER A 366 8.82 21.65 1.39
CA SER A 366 10.22 21.92 1.68
C SER A 366 10.39 22.56 3.06
N VAL A 367 9.53 23.52 3.43
CA VAL A 367 9.52 24.15 4.76
C VAL A 367 9.24 23.11 5.85
N ARG A 368 8.27 22.20 5.65
CA ARG A 368 7.97 21.11 6.59
C ARG A 368 9.18 20.19 6.81
N LEU A 369 9.89 19.82 5.75
CA LEU A 369 11.09 18.99 5.82
C LEU A 369 12.24 19.71 6.53
N ASN A 370 12.51 20.98 6.20
CA ASN A 370 13.54 21.78 6.86
C ASN A 370 13.25 21.94 8.35
N ARG A 371 11.99 22.19 8.71
CA ARG A 371 11.56 22.27 10.11
C ARG A 371 11.78 20.93 10.83
N ALA A 372 11.46 19.80 10.19
CA ALA A 372 11.73 18.49 10.74
C ALA A 372 13.24 18.24 10.95
N ALA A 373 14.09 18.72 10.03
CA ALA A 373 15.54 18.62 10.13
C ALA A 373 16.12 19.39 11.35
N THR A 374 15.42 20.38 11.91
CA THR A 374 15.86 21.11 13.11
C THR A 374 15.47 20.41 14.41
N LEU A 375 14.53 19.44 14.36
CA LEU A 375 14.08 18.73 15.55
C LEU A 375 15.08 17.62 15.95
N PRO A 376 15.25 17.35 17.25
CA PRO A 376 16.00 16.22 17.71
C PRO A 376 15.44 14.91 17.13
N SER A 377 16.30 14.03 16.64
CA SER A 377 15.90 12.73 16.10
C SER A 377 16.80 11.63 16.62
N SER A 378 16.20 10.53 17.05
CA SER A 378 16.90 9.28 17.36
C SER A 378 17.19 8.41 16.13
N VAL A 379 16.69 8.83 14.95
CA VAL A 379 16.88 8.08 13.72
C VAL A 379 18.31 8.20 13.22
N GLN A 380 19.02 7.08 13.23
CA GLN A 380 20.43 7.03 12.82
C GLN A 380 20.68 6.13 11.61
N ARG A 381 19.73 5.27 11.25
CA ARG A 381 19.87 4.24 10.22
C ARG A 381 18.93 4.50 9.05
N PRO A 382 19.46 4.86 7.87
CA PRO A 382 18.62 5.23 6.72
C PRO A 382 17.77 4.07 6.19
N GLY A 383 18.31 2.86 6.19
CA GLY A 383 17.57 1.69 5.72
C GLY A 383 16.40 1.33 6.63
N GLU A 384 16.59 1.44 7.93
CA GLU A 384 15.50 1.23 8.90
C GLU A 384 14.43 2.31 8.76
N ALA A 385 14.81 3.58 8.66
CA ALA A 385 13.89 4.69 8.49
C ALA A 385 13.05 4.52 7.21
N ARG A 386 13.69 4.19 6.09
CA ARG A 386 13.02 3.97 4.81
C ARG A 386 12.10 2.75 4.82
N ALA A 387 12.51 1.64 5.44
CA ALA A 387 11.66 0.46 5.59
C ALA A 387 10.41 0.76 6.43
N ARG A 388 10.56 1.54 7.51
CA ARG A 388 9.44 1.98 8.36
C ARG A 388 8.48 2.87 7.58
N ALA A 389 9.00 3.82 6.81
CA ALA A 389 8.21 4.72 5.97
C ALA A 389 7.44 3.96 4.87
N ALA A 390 8.09 3.02 4.19
CA ALA A 390 7.44 2.17 3.18
C ALA A 390 6.34 1.29 3.80
N LEU A 391 6.54 0.76 5.01
CA LEU A 391 5.52 0.01 5.74
C LEU A 391 4.34 0.90 6.11
N ALA A 392 4.59 2.12 6.61
CA ALA A 392 3.53 3.07 6.96
C ALA A 392 2.69 3.46 5.73
N ARG A 393 3.34 3.70 4.57
CA ARG A 393 2.63 3.94 3.31
C ARG A 393 1.78 2.75 2.89
N ALA A 394 2.32 1.54 2.91
CA ALA A 394 1.58 0.34 2.56
C ALA A 394 0.39 0.08 3.50
N ALA A 395 0.54 0.39 4.78
CA ALA A 395 -0.56 0.29 5.75
C ALA A 395 -1.65 1.34 5.48
N ALA A 396 -1.30 2.56 5.09
CA ALA A 396 -2.25 3.59 4.68
C ALA A 396 -3.03 3.18 3.42
N ASP A 397 -2.33 2.68 2.40
CA ASP A 397 -2.95 2.19 1.16
C ASP A 397 -3.89 0.99 1.43
N HIS A 398 -3.48 0.08 2.34
CA HIS A 398 -4.33 -1.02 2.77
C HIS A 398 -5.59 -0.52 3.49
N ARG A 399 -5.47 0.50 4.33
CA ARG A 399 -6.59 1.10 5.05
C ARG A 399 -7.65 1.67 4.10
N VAL A 400 -7.24 2.33 3.03
CA VAL A 400 -8.15 2.82 1.99
C VAL A 400 -8.89 1.67 1.31
N LEU A 401 -8.19 0.58 0.99
CA LEU A 401 -8.78 -0.62 0.42
C LEU A 401 -9.74 -1.32 1.40
N GLU A 402 -9.35 -1.44 2.67
CA GLU A 402 -10.16 -2.02 3.74
C GLU A 402 -11.49 -1.26 3.88
N GLN A 403 -11.45 0.07 3.98
CA GLN A 403 -12.66 0.89 4.05
C GLN A 403 -13.54 0.75 2.81
N ALA A 404 -12.94 0.71 1.63
CA ALA A 404 -13.69 0.49 0.39
C ALA A 404 -14.36 -0.90 0.33
N ALA A 405 -13.76 -1.92 0.95
CA ALA A 405 -14.33 -3.25 1.06
C ALA A 405 -15.41 -3.32 2.16
N GLU A 406 -15.20 -2.66 3.29
CA GLU A 406 -16.13 -2.64 4.43
C GLU A 406 -17.49 -2.04 4.06
N ILE A 407 -17.52 -0.98 3.26
CA ILE A 407 -18.75 -0.39 2.72
C ILE A 407 -19.56 -1.41 1.89
N ARG A 408 -18.90 -2.44 1.36
CA ARG A 408 -19.51 -3.54 0.59
C ARG A 408 -19.77 -4.79 1.43
N GLY A 409 -19.62 -4.70 2.74
CA GLY A 409 -19.86 -5.80 3.66
C GLY A 409 -18.73 -6.83 3.68
N GLN A 410 -17.49 -6.44 3.36
CA GLN A 410 -16.31 -7.29 3.47
C GLN A 410 -15.30 -6.71 4.45
N ARG A 411 -14.74 -7.55 5.28
CA ARG A 411 -13.66 -7.23 6.20
C ARG A 411 -12.37 -7.85 5.70
N LEU A 412 -11.42 -7.02 5.34
CA LEU A 412 -10.10 -7.46 4.89
C LEU A 412 -9.15 -7.67 6.06
N HIS A 413 -8.34 -8.69 5.97
CA HIS A 413 -7.33 -9.04 6.95
C HIS A 413 -5.96 -9.09 6.28
N ALA A 414 -5.00 -8.34 6.81
CA ALA A 414 -3.60 -8.34 6.36
C ALA A 414 -2.66 -8.77 7.51
N PRO A 415 -2.51 -10.08 7.77
CA PRO A 415 -1.71 -10.58 8.89
C PRO A 415 -0.26 -10.09 8.89
N PHE A 416 0.32 -9.81 7.72
CA PHE A 416 1.67 -9.23 7.63
C PHE A 416 1.78 -7.80 8.17
N LEU A 417 0.66 -7.10 8.34
CA LEU A 417 0.60 -5.78 8.98
C LEU A 417 0.30 -5.85 10.48
N ASP A 418 0.09 -7.04 11.03
CA ASP A 418 -0.09 -7.24 12.46
C ASP A 418 1.19 -6.86 13.23
N ASN A 419 1.02 -6.16 14.36
CA ASN A 419 2.14 -5.65 15.15
C ASN A 419 3.12 -6.75 15.61
N GLN A 420 2.62 -7.94 15.97
CA GLN A 420 3.46 -9.05 16.40
C GLN A 420 4.26 -9.61 15.23
N VAL A 421 3.64 -9.74 14.04
CA VAL A 421 4.32 -10.17 12.82
C VAL A 421 5.38 -9.16 12.39
N VAL A 422 5.05 -7.86 12.41
CA VAL A 422 6.00 -6.79 12.10
C VAL A 422 7.20 -6.84 13.05
N ARG A 423 6.95 -7.04 14.35
CA ARG A 423 8.01 -7.16 15.36
C ARG A 423 8.89 -8.39 15.12
N ALA A 424 8.30 -9.56 14.89
CA ALA A 424 9.03 -10.79 14.58
C ALA A 424 9.88 -10.65 13.31
N CYS A 425 9.32 -10.05 12.24
CA CYS A 425 10.06 -9.78 11.00
C CYS A 425 11.22 -8.79 11.20
N ARG A 426 11.10 -7.82 12.10
CA ARG A 426 12.21 -6.93 12.45
C ARG A 426 13.35 -7.63 13.16
N ALA A 427 13.06 -8.72 13.88
CA ALA A 427 14.07 -9.55 14.53
C ALA A 427 14.90 -10.40 13.56
N LEU A 428 14.46 -10.56 12.30
CA LEU A 428 15.21 -11.27 11.28
C LEU A 428 16.57 -10.61 11.03
N PRO A 429 17.66 -11.40 10.96
CA PRO A 429 18.99 -10.88 10.61
C PRO A 429 18.99 -10.16 9.26
N GLU A 430 19.66 -9.01 9.20
CA GLU A 430 19.77 -8.23 7.95
C GLU A 430 20.38 -9.05 6.80
N SER A 431 21.27 -9.98 7.10
CA SER A 431 21.86 -10.87 6.10
C SER A 431 20.86 -11.78 5.40
N LEU A 432 19.74 -12.11 6.03
CA LEU A 432 18.63 -12.84 5.41
C LEU A 432 17.75 -11.90 4.61
N ARG A 433 17.42 -10.73 5.15
CA ARG A 433 16.43 -9.79 4.56
C ARG A 433 16.92 -9.13 3.27
N VAL A 434 18.22 -8.87 3.14
CA VAL A 434 18.79 -8.22 1.96
C VAL A 434 19.00 -9.15 0.77
N GLN A 435 18.75 -10.46 0.92
CA GLN A 435 18.86 -11.38 -0.21
C GLN A 435 17.74 -11.12 -1.23
N PRO A 436 17.99 -11.30 -2.54
CA PRO A 436 16.99 -11.04 -3.59
C PRO A 436 15.67 -11.80 -3.37
N ASP A 437 15.74 -13.02 -2.85
CA ASP A 437 14.58 -13.90 -2.63
C ASP A 437 14.24 -14.07 -1.14
N ALA A 438 14.58 -13.07 -0.32
CA ALA A 438 14.44 -13.12 1.13
C ALA A 438 13.03 -13.54 1.56
N ARG A 439 11.99 -12.90 1.03
CA ARG A 439 10.60 -13.20 1.35
C ARG A 439 10.24 -14.64 1.05
N ALA A 440 10.56 -15.12 -0.14
CA ALA A 440 10.27 -16.49 -0.54
C ALA A 440 11.02 -17.51 0.35
N GLY A 441 12.29 -17.24 0.67
CA GLY A 441 13.10 -18.09 1.54
C GLY A 441 12.53 -18.19 2.96
N VAL A 442 12.19 -17.06 3.58
CA VAL A 442 11.60 -17.03 4.92
C VAL A 442 10.23 -17.72 4.94
N LEU A 443 9.34 -17.40 3.97
CA LEU A 443 8.00 -17.97 3.94
C LEU A 443 8.02 -19.48 3.63
N ARG A 444 8.97 -19.96 2.83
CA ARG A 444 9.18 -21.40 2.62
C ARG A 444 9.53 -22.10 3.95
N THR A 445 10.42 -21.52 4.73
CA THR A 445 10.78 -22.08 6.04
C THR A 445 9.61 -22.04 7.01
N VAL A 446 8.81 -20.96 6.99
CA VAL A 446 7.57 -20.85 7.78
C VAL A 446 6.60 -21.97 7.43
N LEU A 447 6.35 -22.22 6.13
CA LEU A 447 5.45 -23.28 5.66
C LEU A 447 5.98 -24.66 6.02
N THR A 448 7.27 -24.92 5.79
CA THR A 448 7.89 -26.20 6.20
C THR A 448 7.75 -26.45 7.70
N GLY A 449 7.98 -25.43 8.54
CA GLY A 449 7.77 -25.50 9.98
C GLY A 449 6.30 -25.65 10.40
N ALA A 450 5.36 -25.32 9.52
CA ALA A 450 3.93 -25.55 9.70
C ALA A 450 3.42 -26.88 9.07
N GLY A 451 4.33 -27.74 8.59
CA GLY A 451 4.01 -29.05 8.01
C GLY A 451 3.64 -29.03 6.52
N VAL A 452 3.86 -27.91 5.82
CA VAL A 452 3.64 -27.82 4.37
C VAL A 452 4.98 -27.95 3.66
N HIS A 453 5.19 -29.07 2.96
CA HIS A 453 6.46 -29.39 2.29
C HIS A 453 6.39 -29.30 0.77
N ASP A 454 5.23 -29.61 0.20
CA ASP A 454 5.03 -29.67 -1.24
C ASP A 454 4.60 -28.29 -1.76
N LEU A 455 5.56 -27.56 -2.31
CA LEU A 455 5.31 -26.26 -2.93
C LEU A 455 5.60 -26.36 -4.43
N PRO A 456 4.79 -25.72 -5.29
CA PRO A 456 4.92 -25.82 -6.72
C PRO A 456 6.27 -25.27 -7.23
N PRO A 457 6.74 -25.76 -8.38
CA PRO A 457 7.92 -25.21 -9.04
C PRO A 457 7.78 -23.70 -9.28
N GLY A 458 8.86 -22.96 -9.04
CA GLY A 458 8.82 -21.48 -9.18
C GLY A 458 8.03 -20.76 -8.09
N TRP A 459 7.56 -21.44 -7.04
CA TRP A 459 6.94 -20.78 -5.90
C TRP A 459 7.87 -19.72 -5.28
N GLY A 460 7.33 -18.54 -5.08
CA GLY A 460 8.11 -17.40 -4.57
C GLY A 460 8.78 -16.56 -5.65
N ALA A 461 8.64 -16.91 -6.92
CA ALA A 461 9.07 -16.04 -8.01
C ALA A 461 8.46 -14.63 -7.85
N PRO A 462 9.18 -13.58 -8.26
CA PRO A 462 8.67 -12.22 -8.18
C PRO A 462 7.33 -12.09 -8.90
N HIS A 463 6.37 -11.49 -8.22
CA HIS A 463 5.08 -11.17 -8.83
C HIS A 463 5.17 -9.75 -9.41
N PRO A 464 4.97 -9.54 -10.70
CA PRO A 464 4.90 -8.20 -11.25
C PRO A 464 3.69 -7.48 -10.63
N ALA A 465 3.92 -6.29 -10.10
CA ALA A 465 2.84 -5.34 -9.80
C ALA A 465 1.99 -5.16 -11.06
N VAL A 466 0.77 -4.57 -10.94
CA VAL A 466 -0.08 -4.27 -12.10
C VAL A 466 0.81 -3.77 -13.24
N PRO A 467 0.92 -4.50 -14.36
CA PRO A 467 1.90 -4.16 -15.37
C PRO A 467 1.71 -2.72 -15.82
N ALA A 468 2.78 -1.98 -16.00
CA ALA A 468 2.70 -0.63 -16.54
C ALA A 468 1.89 -0.58 -17.85
N ALA A 469 1.89 -1.69 -18.59
CA ALA A 469 1.04 -1.90 -19.76
C ALA A 469 -0.46 -1.83 -19.44
N ALA A 470 -0.92 -2.49 -18.36
CA ALA A 470 -2.32 -2.45 -17.94
C ALA A 470 -2.72 -1.04 -17.47
N ALA A 471 -1.84 -0.38 -16.71
CA ALA A 471 -2.08 1.00 -16.26
C ALA A 471 -2.19 1.96 -17.46
N ARG A 472 -1.32 1.82 -18.48
CA ARG A 472 -1.40 2.61 -19.71
C ARG A 472 -2.65 2.30 -20.55
N ALA A 473 -3.01 1.02 -20.68
CA ALA A 473 -4.21 0.62 -21.41
C ALA A 473 -5.46 1.21 -20.76
N GLY A 474 -5.57 1.10 -19.44
CA GLY A 474 -6.69 1.68 -18.68
C GLY A 474 -6.73 3.20 -18.75
N LEU A 475 -5.57 3.86 -18.64
CA LEU A 475 -5.47 5.31 -18.78
C LEU A 475 -5.91 5.76 -20.18
N ARG A 476 -5.47 5.06 -21.22
CA ARG A 476 -5.87 5.35 -22.61
C ARG A 476 -7.36 5.19 -22.80
N ALA A 477 -7.96 4.10 -22.30
CA ALA A 477 -9.40 3.86 -22.39
C ALA A 477 -10.22 4.91 -21.62
N ALA A 478 -9.72 5.39 -20.49
CA ALA A 478 -10.38 6.38 -19.65
C ALA A 478 -10.01 7.84 -20.00
N LEU A 479 -9.12 8.08 -20.96
CA LEU A 479 -8.54 9.42 -21.23
C LEU A 479 -9.58 10.54 -21.35
N PRO A 480 -10.69 10.41 -22.12
CA PRO A 480 -11.68 11.48 -22.21
C PRO A 480 -12.27 11.87 -20.85
N ARG A 481 -12.58 10.88 -20.00
CA ARG A 481 -13.12 11.10 -18.65
C ARG A 481 -12.08 11.73 -17.71
N LEU A 482 -10.83 11.31 -17.83
CA LEU A 482 -9.73 11.87 -17.04
C LEU A 482 -9.44 13.32 -17.45
N LEU A 483 -9.47 13.65 -18.74
CA LEU A 483 -9.32 15.02 -19.20
C LEU A 483 -10.47 15.92 -18.73
N ALA A 484 -11.71 15.41 -18.72
CA ALA A 484 -12.86 16.13 -18.17
C ALA A 484 -12.73 16.34 -16.64
N LEU A 485 -12.22 15.33 -15.90
CA LEU A 485 -11.95 15.46 -14.47
C LEU A 485 -10.93 16.59 -14.18
N PHE A 486 -9.94 16.77 -15.05
CA PHE A 486 -8.91 17.80 -14.92
C PHE A 486 -9.18 19.04 -15.77
N ASP A 487 -10.43 19.32 -16.18
CA ASP A 487 -10.79 20.57 -16.86
C ASP A 487 -10.86 21.74 -15.87
N ALA A 488 -11.50 21.52 -14.73
CA ALA A 488 -11.55 22.43 -13.57
C ALA A 488 -11.31 21.64 -12.28
N PRO A 489 -10.08 21.15 -12.02
CA PRO A 489 -9.82 20.26 -10.91
C PRO A 489 -9.73 20.99 -9.58
N LEU A 490 -10.29 20.39 -8.53
CA LEU A 490 -10.26 20.89 -7.15
C LEU A 490 -8.83 21.04 -6.60
N LEU A 491 -7.91 20.19 -7.06
CA LEU A 491 -6.50 20.31 -6.71
C LEU A 491 -5.88 21.60 -7.26
N ALA A 492 -6.33 22.11 -8.41
CA ALA A 492 -5.87 23.40 -8.93
C ALA A 492 -6.54 24.57 -8.18
N ASP A 493 -7.81 24.45 -7.84
CA ASP A 493 -8.50 25.44 -7.00
C ASP A 493 -7.84 25.57 -5.62
N ALA A 494 -7.29 24.45 -5.11
CA ALA A 494 -6.49 24.42 -3.89
C ALA A 494 -5.03 24.90 -4.07
N GLY A 495 -4.62 25.32 -5.27
CA GLY A 495 -3.27 25.79 -5.56
C GLY A 495 -2.21 24.68 -5.61
N LEU A 496 -2.60 23.41 -5.62
CA LEU A 496 -1.66 22.29 -5.55
C LEU A 496 -1.05 21.91 -6.91
N ILE A 497 -1.82 22.03 -7.99
CA ILE A 497 -1.39 21.64 -9.34
C ILE A 497 -1.76 22.69 -10.38
N GLU A 498 -1.14 22.60 -11.54
CA GLU A 498 -1.58 23.29 -12.75
C GLU A 498 -2.35 22.32 -13.65
N ALA A 499 -3.65 22.55 -13.84
CA ALA A 499 -4.55 21.67 -14.59
C ALA A 499 -4.01 21.32 -15.99
N ARG A 500 -3.45 22.30 -16.69
CA ARG A 500 -2.87 22.11 -18.04
C ARG A 500 -1.73 21.10 -18.03
N THR A 501 -0.79 21.24 -17.10
CA THR A 501 0.38 20.36 -16.99
C THR A 501 -0.02 18.90 -16.74
N VAL A 502 -1.04 18.67 -15.88
CA VAL A 502 -1.55 17.32 -15.62
C VAL A 502 -2.27 16.75 -16.84
N ARG A 503 -3.09 17.55 -17.54
CA ARG A 503 -3.77 17.12 -18.77
C ARG A 503 -2.78 16.74 -19.88
N ASP A 504 -1.70 17.49 -20.03
CA ASP A 504 -0.64 17.18 -21.00
C ASP A 504 0.10 15.90 -20.61
N ALA A 505 0.36 15.69 -19.32
CA ALA A 505 0.94 14.44 -18.82
C ALA A 505 0.02 13.21 -19.03
N LEU A 506 -1.28 13.36 -18.86
CA LEU A 506 -2.26 12.29 -19.15
C LEU A 506 -2.26 11.91 -20.64
N ARG A 507 -2.21 12.89 -21.54
CA ARG A 507 -2.09 12.65 -22.99
C ARG A 507 -0.79 11.93 -23.32
N ALA A 508 0.33 12.47 -22.83
CA ALA A 508 1.66 11.89 -23.05
C ALA A 508 1.75 10.43 -22.54
N ALA A 509 1.15 10.15 -21.37
CA ALA A 509 1.11 8.80 -20.82
C ALA A 509 0.25 7.84 -21.67
N ALA A 510 -0.87 8.32 -22.22
CA ALA A 510 -1.73 7.56 -23.13
C ALA A 510 -1.01 7.26 -24.46
N ASP A 511 -0.21 8.20 -24.96
CA ASP A 511 0.61 8.07 -26.18
C ASP A 511 1.86 7.19 -25.97
N GLY A 512 2.13 6.75 -24.74
CA GLY A 512 3.22 5.83 -24.42
C GLY A 512 4.51 6.48 -23.95
N ALA A 513 4.52 7.81 -23.73
CA ALA A 513 5.68 8.48 -23.17
C ALA A 513 6.09 7.91 -21.78
N PRO A 514 7.35 7.97 -21.39
CA PRO A 514 7.85 7.45 -20.12
C PRO A 514 7.47 8.37 -18.94
N VAL A 515 6.18 8.44 -18.63
CA VAL A 515 5.62 9.21 -17.52
C VAL A 515 5.44 8.30 -16.31
N PRO A 516 5.70 8.75 -15.07
CA PRO A 516 5.48 7.95 -13.86
C PRO A 516 3.98 7.78 -13.58
N LEU A 517 3.44 6.63 -13.98
CA LEU A 517 2.01 6.31 -13.89
C LEU A 517 1.49 6.30 -12.45
N ASP A 518 2.33 5.91 -11.49
CA ASP A 518 1.96 5.91 -10.05
C ASP A 518 1.65 7.33 -9.56
N GLY A 519 2.42 8.32 -10.01
CA GLY A 519 2.16 9.72 -9.66
C GLY A 519 0.88 10.27 -10.28
N LEU A 520 0.55 9.87 -11.51
CA LEU A 520 -0.76 10.21 -12.11
C LEU A 520 -1.90 9.52 -11.35
N ALA A 521 -1.70 8.28 -10.92
CA ALA A 521 -2.68 7.58 -10.10
C ALA A 521 -2.93 8.26 -8.75
N ASP A 522 -1.87 8.76 -8.10
CA ASP A 522 -1.97 9.54 -6.86
C ASP A 522 -2.77 10.84 -7.08
N LEU A 523 -2.53 11.58 -8.17
CA LEU A 523 -3.28 12.79 -8.50
C LEU A 523 -4.75 12.49 -8.80
N VAL A 524 -5.03 11.51 -9.68
CA VAL A 524 -6.40 11.12 -10.02
C VAL A 524 -7.16 10.64 -8.79
N SER A 525 -6.54 9.80 -7.95
CA SER A 525 -7.19 9.31 -6.73
C SER A 525 -7.51 10.44 -5.73
N THR A 526 -6.62 11.42 -5.62
CA THR A 526 -6.81 12.57 -4.72
C THR A 526 -7.92 13.48 -5.24
N GLU A 527 -7.96 13.75 -6.55
CA GLU A 527 -9.01 14.56 -7.18
C GLU A 527 -10.38 13.90 -7.03
N LEU A 528 -10.48 12.60 -7.31
CA LEU A 528 -11.71 11.82 -7.12
C LEU A 528 -12.19 11.83 -5.68
N TRP A 529 -11.27 11.68 -4.74
CA TRP A 529 -11.56 11.70 -3.31
C TRP A 529 -12.09 13.07 -2.88
N LEU A 530 -11.45 14.16 -3.32
CA LEU A 530 -11.90 15.54 -3.06
C LEU A 530 -13.32 15.79 -3.60
N GLY A 531 -13.57 15.40 -4.85
CA GLY A 531 -14.87 15.55 -5.47
C GLY A 531 -15.99 14.86 -4.66
N ARG A 532 -15.73 13.64 -4.18
CA ARG A 532 -16.69 12.89 -3.35
C ARG A 532 -16.87 13.51 -1.97
N LEU A 533 -15.79 13.98 -1.36
CA LEU A 533 -15.85 14.64 -0.05
C LEU A 533 -16.71 15.90 -0.10
N LEU A 534 -16.51 16.73 -1.13
CA LEU A 534 -17.27 17.97 -1.31
C LEU A 534 -18.74 17.70 -1.68
N ALA A 535 -19.00 16.70 -2.53
CA ALA A 535 -20.37 16.29 -2.87
C ALA A 535 -21.13 15.81 -1.61
N ARG A 536 -20.50 15.05 -0.74
CA ARG A 536 -21.10 14.62 0.54
C ARG A 536 -21.41 15.80 1.44
N ARG A 537 -20.46 16.73 1.62
CA ARG A 537 -20.66 17.92 2.45
C ARG A 537 -21.80 18.80 1.92
N GLY A 538 -21.87 18.98 0.60
CA GLY A 538 -22.98 19.68 -0.05
C GLY A 538 -24.35 19.06 0.25
N SER A 539 -24.47 17.74 0.23
CA SER A 539 -25.72 17.03 0.50
C SER A 539 -26.17 17.05 1.96
N CYS A 540 -25.23 17.16 2.90
CA CYS A 540 -25.55 17.21 4.35
C CYS A 540 -25.97 18.61 4.85
N TRP A 541 -25.58 19.67 4.13
CA TRP A 541 -25.75 21.06 4.58
C TRP A 541 -26.71 21.89 3.75
N THR A 542 -27.23 21.36 2.64
CA THR A 542 -28.22 22.04 1.81
C THR A 542 -29.56 21.33 1.86
N SER A 543 -30.37 21.66 2.86
CA SER A 543 -31.81 21.47 2.78
C SER A 543 -32.49 22.65 2.04
N THR A 544 -31.90 23.17 0.96
CA THR A 544 -32.59 24.03 -0.03
C THR A 544 -31.67 24.32 -1.22
N THR A 545 -32.09 23.84 -2.36
CA THR A 545 -32.00 24.39 -3.72
C THR A 545 -31.00 25.51 -3.97
N GLU A 546 -29.71 25.16 -4.25
CA GLU A 546 -28.87 25.76 -5.29
C GLU A 546 -27.44 25.20 -5.20
N PRO A 547 -26.75 24.93 -6.31
CA PRO A 547 -25.39 24.38 -6.25
C PRO A 547 -24.40 25.51 -5.91
N ARG A 548 -24.07 25.62 -4.65
CA ARG A 548 -22.97 26.47 -4.16
C ARG A 548 -21.65 25.70 -4.09
N ALA A 549 -21.27 25.03 -5.19
CA ALA A 549 -20.01 24.30 -5.29
C ALA A 549 -18.74 25.18 -5.25
N HIS A 550 -18.87 26.50 -5.36
CA HIS A 550 -17.74 27.41 -5.51
C HIS A 550 -17.37 28.22 -4.25
N ARG A 551 -18.04 28.03 -3.11
CA ARG A 551 -17.78 28.88 -1.94
C ARG A 551 -16.97 28.24 -0.80
N ALA A 552 -16.77 26.93 -0.81
CA ALA A 552 -16.00 26.24 0.23
C ALA A 552 -14.47 26.31 0.04
N VAL A 553 -14.00 26.74 -1.13
CA VAL A 553 -12.58 26.88 -1.47
C VAL A 553 -12.10 28.34 -1.36
N GLN A 554 -13.01 29.30 -1.25
CA GLN A 554 -12.68 30.73 -1.11
C GLN A 554 -12.63 31.19 0.37
N GLY A 555 -11.98 30.44 1.24
CA GLY A 555 -11.44 31.00 2.47
C GLY A 555 -10.15 31.74 2.13
N PRO A 556 -9.94 32.98 2.63
CA PRO A 556 -8.71 33.70 2.32
C PRO A 556 -7.51 32.89 2.82
N LEU A 557 -6.54 32.67 1.96
CA LEU A 557 -5.18 32.26 2.32
C LEU A 557 -4.56 33.36 3.17
N ILE A 558 -4.86 33.39 4.47
CA ILE A 558 -4.17 34.26 5.42
C ILE A 558 -2.97 33.49 5.93
N PRO A 559 -1.75 33.95 5.69
CA PRO A 559 -0.58 33.36 6.33
C PRO A 559 -0.73 33.58 7.84
N ALA A 560 -0.72 32.49 8.60
CA ALA A 560 -0.72 32.52 10.06
C ALA A 560 0.61 33.07 10.58
N SER A 561 0.78 34.39 10.57
CA SER A 561 1.71 35.11 11.41
C SER A 561 0.91 35.68 12.58
N ARG A 562 0.76 34.92 13.65
CA ARG A 562 0.48 35.45 14.96
C ARG A 562 1.57 35.04 15.93
N SER A 563 2.45 35.99 16.19
CA SER A 563 3.28 36.10 17.38
C SER A 563 2.40 35.97 18.62
N LEU A 564 2.76 35.05 19.51
CA LEU A 564 2.29 35.04 20.90
C LEU A 564 3.03 36.15 21.66
N PRO A 565 2.36 36.97 22.46
CA PRO A 565 3.01 37.82 23.46
C PRO A 565 3.42 37.00 24.68
N ALA A 566 4.44 37.49 25.37
CA ALA A 566 5.23 37.03 26.50
C ALA A 566 4.59 36.10 27.54
#